data_0aa352d7ac72177e0087b605e0ae7c78
#
_entry.id   0aa352d7ac72177e0087b605e0ae7c78
#
_cell.length_a   1.000
_cell.length_b   1.000
_cell.length_c   1.000
_cell.angle_alpha   90.00
_cell.angle_beta   90.00
_cell.angle_gamma   90.00
#
_symmetry.space_group_name_H-M   'P 1'
#
loop_
_entity.id
_entity.type
_entity.pdbx_description
1 polymer ?
#
loop_
_entity_poly.entity_id
_entity_poly.type
_entity_poly.pdbx_seq_one_letter_code
_entity_poly.pdbx_strand_id
1 'polypeptide(L)'
;MKIAWPRGDLEVTCASEKLLRQRFAEGAAAVKLVLTVLHQSDTLREVRNFSSIQLFLVPPTGRRDGGLLIRHKEIDVTATLLNDDTTTVYETTSESTEWLNPIRRLRILTISDNG
;
A
#
# COMPACT_ATOMS: atom_id res chain seq x y z
N MET A 1 8.06 -0.72 7.67
CA MET A 1 6.67 -1.20 7.86
C MET A 1 6.58 -2.64 7.39
N LYS A 2 5.79 -3.44 8.06
CA LYS A 2 5.58 -4.83 7.67
C LYS A 2 4.52 -4.94 6.59
N ILE A 3 4.84 -5.69 5.54
CA ILE A 3 3.97 -5.87 4.39
C ILE A 3 3.52 -7.33 4.33
N ALA A 4 2.22 -7.55 4.31
CA ALA A 4 1.63 -8.84 4.02
C ALA A 4 1.18 -8.87 2.56
N TRP A 5 1.21 -10.05 1.95
CA TRP A 5 0.91 -10.21 0.52
C TRP A 5 -0.35 -11.04 0.31
N PRO A 6 -1.09 -10.81 -0.77
CA PRO A 6 -2.24 -11.65 -1.11
C PRO A 6 -1.77 -13.01 -1.58
N ARG A 7 -2.70 -13.95 -1.68
CA ARG A 7 -2.42 -15.24 -2.30
C ARG A 7 -2.11 -15.04 -3.78
N GLY A 8 -1.18 -15.86 -4.30
CA GLY A 8 -0.79 -15.81 -5.70
C GLY A 8 0.68 -15.45 -5.86
N ASP A 9 1.02 -14.91 -7.02
CA ASP A 9 2.40 -14.67 -7.44
C ASP A 9 2.88 -13.24 -7.26
N LEU A 10 2.06 -12.36 -6.67
CA LEU A 10 2.40 -10.93 -6.59
C LEU A 10 3.67 -10.70 -5.76
N GLU A 11 3.82 -11.39 -4.64
CA GLU A 11 5.02 -11.28 -3.81
C GLU A 11 6.27 -11.70 -4.58
N VAL A 12 6.20 -12.81 -5.28
CA VAL A 12 7.31 -13.33 -6.09
C VAL A 12 7.65 -12.34 -7.21
N THR A 13 6.63 -11.81 -7.87
CA THR A 13 6.80 -10.81 -8.92
C THR A 13 7.54 -9.59 -8.40
N CYS A 14 7.14 -9.08 -7.24
CA CYS A 14 7.74 -7.87 -6.67
C CYS A 14 9.14 -8.11 -6.11
N ALA A 15 9.50 -9.35 -5.82
CA ALA A 15 10.84 -9.69 -5.36
C ALA A 15 11.87 -9.84 -6.49
N SER A 16 11.42 -9.82 -7.75
CA SER A 16 12.27 -10.03 -8.92
C SER A 16 12.18 -8.84 -9.88
N GLU A 17 13.30 -8.18 -10.18
CA GLU A 17 13.31 -7.10 -11.16
C GLU A 17 12.86 -7.57 -12.55
N LYS A 18 13.24 -8.78 -12.93
CA LYS A 18 12.85 -9.35 -14.23
C LYS A 18 11.34 -9.51 -14.32
N LEU A 19 10.71 -10.06 -13.29
CA LEU A 19 9.28 -10.29 -13.27
C LEU A 19 8.51 -8.96 -13.18
N LEU A 20 9.03 -7.98 -12.43
CA LEU A 20 8.44 -6.64 -12.39
C LEU A 20 8.42 -6.01 -13.76
N ARG A 21 9.53 -6.08 -14.50
CA ARG A 21 9.62 -5.52 -15.85
C ARG A 21 8.68 -6.23 -16.83
N GLN A 22 8.56 -7.54 -16.70
CA GLN A 22 7.65 -8.30 -17.55
C GLN A 22 6.18 -7.95 -17.31
N ARG A 23 5.82 -7.69 -16.05
CA ARG A 23 4.43 -7.43 -15.69
C ARG A 23 4.03 -5.95 -15.84
N PHE A 24 4.91 -5.03 -15.45
CA PHE A 24 4.59 -3.60 -15.39
C PHE A 24 5.34 -2.75 -16.41
N ALA A 25 6.28 -3.34 -17.14
CA ALA A 25 7.07 -2.63 -18.15
C ALA A 25 7.68 -1.34 -17.59
N GLU A 26 7.32 -0.18 -18.14
CA GLU A 26 7.84 1.10 -17.66
C GLU A 26 7.42 1.44 -16.23
N GLY A 27 6.33 0.90 -15.76
CA GLY A 27 5.85 1.09 -14.39
C GLY A 27 6.64 0.34 -13.33
N ALA A 28 7.53 -0.58 -13.71
CA ALA A 28 8.29 -1.40 -12.76
C ALA A 28 9.10 -0.55 -11.78
N ALA A 29 9.73 0.53 -12.26
CA ALA A 29 10.51 1.43 -11.40
C ALA A 29 9.62 2.13 -10.36
N ALA A 30 8.41 2.52 -10.75
CA ALA A 30 7.45 3.14 -9.84
C ALA A 30 6.98 2.15 -8.77
N VAL A 31 6.70 0.90 -9.14
CA VAL A 31 6.35 -0.15 -8.18
C VAL A 31 7.48 -0.36 -7.17
N LYS A 32 8.70 -0.47 -7.66
CA LYS A 32 9.88 -0.65 -6.81
C LYS A 32 10.07 0.50 -5.83
N LEU A 33 9.87 1.73 -6.28
CA LEU A 33 9.98 2.90 -5.41
C LEU A 33 8.94 2.87 -4.30
N VAL A 34 7.67 2.61 -4.63
CA VAL A 34 6.60 2.53 -3.63
C VAL A 34 6.90 1.47 -2.59
N LEU A 35 7.29 0.27 -3.02
CA LEU A 35 7.59 -0.81 -2.10
C LEU A 35 8.80 -0.48 -1.21
N THR A 36 9.83 0.15 -1.76
CA THR A 36 11.00 0.57 -0.99
C THR A 36 10.62 1.56 0.09
N VAL A 37 9.80 2.57 -0.25
CA VAL A 37 9.32 3.56 0.72
C VAL A 37 8.50 2.89 1.81
N LEU A 38 7.61 1.96 1.46
CA LEU A 38 6.80 1.24 2.44
C LEU A 38 7.69 0.42 3.39
N HIS A 39 8.69 -0.28 2.87
CA HIS A 39 9.57 -1.09 3.71
C HIS A 39 10.46 -0.25 4.63
N GLN A 40 10.91 0.91 4.17
CA GLN A 40 11.80 1.78 4.96
C GLN A 40 11.06 2.63 5.97
N SER A 41 9.78 2.85 5.78
CA SER A 41 8.96 3.66 6.69
C SER A 41 8.49 2.81 7.87
N ASP A 42 8.49 3.38 9.07
CA ASP A 42 7.98 2.68 10.26
C ASP A 42 6.46 2.75 10.33
N THR A 43 5.87 3.86 9.90
CA THR A 43 4.42 4.08 9.93
C THR A 43 3.93 4.71 8.63
N LEU A 44 2.61 4.69 8.42
CA LEU A 44 1.99 5.35 7.27
C LEU A 44 2.22 6.86 7.26
N ARG A 45 2.39 7.47 8.43
CA ARG A 45 2.68 8.90 8.51
C ARG A 45 3.98 9.24 7.78
N GLU A 46 5.00 8.41 7.91
CA GLU A 46 6.26 8.61 7.21
C GLU A 46 6.12 8.48 5.71
N VAL A 47 5.33 7.50 5.25
CA VAL A 47 5.02 7.35 3.82
C VAL A 47 4.35 8.60 3.27
N ARG A 48 3.45 9.19 4.04
CA ARG A 48 2.71 10.38 3.65
C ARG A 48 3.63 11.60 3.43
N ASN A 49 4.79 11.63 4.07
CA ASN A 49 5.75 12.73 3.92
C ASN A 49 6.47 12.72 2.57
N PHE A 50 6.38 11.64 1.79
CA PHE A 50 6.95 11.60 0.46
C PHE A 50 6.03 12.31 -0.53
N SER A 51 6.50 13.44 -1.08
CA SER A 51 5.69 14.29 -1.95
C SER A 51 5.29 13.63 -3.27
N SER A 52 6.08 12.66 -3.74
CA SER A 52 5.81 11.94 -4.98
C SER A 52 4.80 10.80 -4.84
N ILE A 53 4.41 10.47 -3.60
CA ILE A 53 3.46 9.40 -3.31
C ILE A 53 2.18 10.01 -2.76
N GLN A 54 1.05 9.67 -3.36
CA GLN A 54 -0.26 10.13 -2.91
C GLN A 54 -0.97 8.99 -2.19
N LEU A 55 -1.56 9.31 -1.04
CA LEU A 55 -2.33 8.36 -0.25
C LEU A 55 -3.79 8.79 -0.25
N PHE A 56 -4.67 7.86 -0.63
CA PHE A 56 -6.11 8.07 -0.61
C PHE A 56 -6.73 7.03 0.32
N LEU A 57 -7.41 7.49 1.35
CA LEU A 57 -8.09 6.61 2.29
C LEU A 57 -9.45 6.21 1.74
N VAL A 58 -9.72 4.91 1.78
CA VAL A 58 -11.02 4.37 1.42
C VAL A 58 -11.73 4.02 2.72
N PRO A 59 -12.75 4.78 3.12
CA PRO A 59 -13.44 4.51 4.38
C PRO A 59 -14.17 3.18 4.33
N PRO A 60 -14.32 2.50 5.49
CA PRO A 60 -15.10 1.29 5.54
C PRO A 60 -16.56 1.62 5.24
N THR A 61 -17.20 0.84 4.38
CA THR A 61 -18.62 1.00 4.03
C THR A 61 -19.30 -0.35 4.11
N GLY A 62 -20.31 -0.46 4.98
CA GLY A 62 -21.11 -1.66 5.09
C GLY A 62 -20.27 -2.92 5.28
N ARG A 63 -20.07 -3.68 4.20
CA ARG A 63 -19.36 -4.97 4.23
C ARG A 63 -17.88 -4.86 3.85
N ARG A 64 -17.38 -3.66 3.53
CA ARG A 64 -16.01 -3.45 3.12
C ARG A 64 -15.19 -2.87 4.26
N ASP A 65 -14.03 -3.46 4.48
CA ASP A 65 -13.04 -2.95 5.42
C ASP A 65 -12.42 -1.66 4.88
N GLY A 66 -11.91 -0.84 5.79
CA GLY A 66 -11.17 0.35 5.40
C GLY A 66 -9.92 -0.02 4.61
N GLY A 67 -9.60 0.78 3.60
CA GLY A 67 -8.48 0.53 2.72
C GLY A 67 -7.67 1.77 2.41
N LEU A 68 -6.60 1.55 1.66
CA LEU A 68 -5.68 2.57 1.25
C LEU A 68 -5.35 2.40 -0.23
N LEU A 69 -5.43 3.50 -0.98
CA LEU A 69 -4.90 3.56 -2.33
C LEU A 69 -3.61 4.37 -2.29
N ILE A 70 -2.53 3.78 -2.76
CA ILE A 70 -1.22 4.43 -2.87
C ILE A 70 -0.95 4.65 -4.34
N ARG A 71 -0.80 5.90 -4.74
CA ARG A 71 -0.56 6.26 -6.15
C ARG A 71 0.80 6.92 -6.31
N HIS A 72 1.56 6.44 -7.26
CA HIS A 72 2.82 7.03 -7.68
C HIS A 72 2.95 6.91 -9.18
N LYS A 73 2.96 8.05 -9.88
CA LYS A 73 2.96 8.10 -11.35
C LYS A 73 1.80 7.26 -11.91
N GLU A 74 2.11 6.28 -12.79
CA GLU A 74 1.11 5.42 -13.42
C GLU A 74 0.73 4.19 -12.60
N ILE A 75 1.24 4.04 -11.37
CA ILE A 75 1.02 2.85 -10.57
C ILE A 75 0.07 3.15 -9.41
N ASP A 76 -0.91 2.26 -9.22
CA ASP A 76 -1.82 2.25 -8.10
C ASP A 76 -1.62 0.97 -7.30
N VAL A 77 -1.39 1.12 -6.01
CA VAL A 77 -1.31 0.00 -5.05
C VAL A 77 -2.49 0.10 -4.12
N THR A 78 -3.33 -0.93 -4.06
CA THR A 78 -4.40 -1.00 -3.08
C THR A 78 -3.99 -1.90 -1.92
N ALA A 79 -4.33 -1.49 -0.72
CA ALA A 79 -3.94 -2.19 0.49
C ALA A 79 -5.02 -2.11 1.56
N THR A 80 -4.98 -3.07 2.47
CA THR A 80 -5.79 -3.07 3.69
C THR A 80 -4.91 -2.67 4.86
N LEU A 81 -5.42 -1.83 5.74
CA LEU A 81 -4.73 -1.41 6.95
C LEU A 81 -4.85 -2.50 8.02
N LEU A 82 -3.76 -2.84 8.66
CA LEU A 82 -3.74 -3.87 9.69
C LEU A 82 -3.30 -3.29 11.04
N ASN A 83 -3.87 -3.83 12.11
CA ASN A 83 -3.39 -3.60 13.47
C ASN A 83 -2.12 -4.41 13.74
N ASP A 84 -1.46 -4.17 14.88
CA ASP A 84 -0.24 -4.89 15.25
C ASP A 84 -0.44 -6.41 15.36
N ASP A 85 -1.67 -6.85 15.63
CA ASP A 85 -2.02 -8.27 15.70
C ASP A 85 -2.49 -8.85 14.36
N THR A 86 -2.29 -8.11 13.25
CA THR A 86 -2.72 -8.47 11.89
C THR A 86 -4.24 -8.44 11.67
N THR A 87 -5.00 -7.89 12.61
CA THR A 87 -6.45 -7.69 12.43
C THR A 87 -6.70 -6.48 11.54
N THR A 88 -7.71 -6.56 10.68
CA THR A 88 -8.09 -5.45 9.83
C THR A 88 -8.65 -4.29 10.65
N VAL A 89 -8.26 -3.06 10.31
CA VAL A 89 -8.81 -1.86 10.93
C VAL A 89 -10.13 -1.52 10.27
N TYR A 90 -11.22 -1.62 11.02
CA TYR A 90 -12.57 -1.41 10.49
C TYR A 90 -13.07 0.02 10.61
N GLU A 91 -12.58 0.77 11.58
CA GLU A 91 -13.11 2.10 11.85
C GLU A 91 -12.11 3.19 11.50
N THR A 92 -12.53 4.05 10.57
CA THR A 92 -11.86 5.32 10.30
C THR A 92 -12.85 6.41 10.68
N THR A 93 -12.87 6.76 11.96
CA THR A 93 -13.95 7.59 12.51
C THR A 93 -13.68 9.08 12.43
N SER A 94 -12.51 9.52 11.99
CA SER A 94 -12.20 10.94 12.02
C SER A 94 -11.61 11.43 10.71
N GLU A 95 -11.92 12.67 10.37
CA GLU A 95 -11.25 13.40 9.31
C GLU A 95 -9.77 13.65 9.66
N SER A 96 -9.40 13.45 10.92
CA SER A 96 -8.03 13.53 11.37
C SER A 96 -7.24 12.33 10.88
N THR A 97 -6.00 12.56 10.50
CA THR A 97 -5.07 11.51 10.07
C THR A 97 -4.21 10.97 11.21
N GLU A 98 -4.51 11.33 12.44
CA GLU A 98 -3.74 10.88 13.60
C GLU A 98 -3.76 9.36 13.77
N TRP A 99 -4.83 8.71 13.38
CA TRP A 99 -4.95 7.27 13.46
C TRP A 99 -3.97 6.54 12.52
N LEU A 100 -3.39 7.22 11.55
CA LEU A 100 -2.34 6.65 10.70
C LEU A 100 -1.02 6.46 11.44
N ASN A 101 -0.80 7.18 12.54
CA ASN A 101 0.45 7.12 13.29
C ASN A 101 0.77 5.72 13.80
N PRO A 102 -0.19 4.97 14.36
CA PRO A 102 0.09 3.62 14.85
C PRO A 102 0.10 2.54 13.77
N ILE A 103 -0.27 2.86 12.53
CA ILE A 103 -0.34 1.83 11.47
C ILE A 103 1.07 1.47 11.03
N ARG A 104 1.46 0.22 11.29
CA ARG A 104 2.78 -0.34 10.99
C ARG A 104 2.72 -1.56 10.10
N ARG A 105 1.52 -1.97 9.68
CA ARG A 105 1.31 -3.17 8.87
C ARG A 105 0.28 -2.91 7.80
N LEU A 106 0.58 -3.39 6.59
CA LEU A 106 -0.34 -3.32 5.45
C LEU A 106 -0.43 -4.69 4.82
N ARG A 107 -1.60 -5.00 4.27
CA ARG A 107 -1.76 -6.13 3.36
C ARG A 107 -1.98 -5.59 1.96
N ILE A 108 -1.05 -5.86 1.07
CA ILE A 108 -1.20 -5.48 -0.34
C ILE A 108 -2.32 -6.32 -0.96
N LEU A 109 -3.23 -5.69 -1.67
CA LEU A 109 -4.30 -6.37 -2.37
C LEU A 109 -4.02 -6.44 -3.86
N THR A 110 -3.74 -5.30 -4.49
CA THR A 110 -3.46 -5.24 -5.92
C THR A 110 -2.37 -4.20 -6.22
N ILE A 111 -1.67 -4.42 -7.31
CA ILE A 111 -0.79 -3.42 -7.93
C ILE A 111 -1.21 -3.36 -9.38
N SER A 112 -1.57 -2.16 -9.85
CA SER A 112 -2.07 -1.99 -11.21
C SER A 112 -1.55 -0.72 -11.84
N ASP A 113 -1.59 -0.68 -13.18
CA ASP A 113 -1.25 0.49 -13.96
C ASP A 113 -2.52 1.32 -14.15
N ASN A 114 -2.46 2.61 -13.84
CA ASN A 114 -3.61 3.52 -13.95
C ASN A 114 -3.54 4.42 -15.17
N GLY A 115 -2.46 4.30 -15.94
CA GLY A 115 -2.21 5.14 -17.11
C GLY A 115 -2.63 4.56 -18.43
#